data_8ebe17b094e64d517e5cd007e681ff89
#
_entry.id   8ebe17b094e64d517e5cd007e681ff89
#
_cell.length_a   1.000
_cell.length_b   1.000
_cell.length_c   1.000
_cell.angle_alpha   90.00
_cell.angle_beta   90.00
_cell.angle_gamma   90.00
#
_symmetry.space_group_name_H-M   'P 1'
#
loop_
_entity.id
_entity.type
_entity.pdbx_description
1 polymer ?
#
loop_
_entity_poly.entity_id
_entity_poly.type
_entity_poly.pdbx_seq_one_letter_code
_entity_poly.pdbx_strand_id
1 'polypeptide(L)'
;MIHQYKNNGYNIVMDVNSGSVHIVDDVVYDVIHLAEQLVSGGIRDVDTVTAAVEACQKLTYSHDEVREAVEEILELAQDNVLFTEDIYEKYIGNFKQRQTVVKALCLHIAHDCNLACQYCFAEEGEYHGRRALMSFEVGKKALDFLVANSGSRVN
;
A
#
# COMPACT_ATOMS: atom_id res chain seq x y z
N MET A 1 0.19 -11.73 1.07
CA MET A 1 -0.90 -11.48 0.07
C MET A 1 -0.32 -10.66 -1.06
N ILE A 2 -0.43 -11.17 -2.29
CA ILE A 2 -0.02 -10.44 -3.48
C ILE A 2 -1.21 -9.86 -4.23
N HIS A 3 -0.97 -8.76 -4.93
CA HIS A 3 -1.86 -8.14 -5.90
C HIS A 3 -1.15 -8.06 -7.24
N GLN A 4 -1.75 -8.65 -8.28
CA GLN A 4 -1.15 -8.65 -9.62
C GLN A 4 -2.07 -7.97 -10.64
N TYR A 5 -1.46 -7.21 -11.55
CA TYR A 5 -2.18 -6.52 -12.61
C TYR A 5 -1.25 -6.20 -13.80
N LYS A 6 -1.85 -5.91 -14.95
CA LYS A 6 -1.10 -5.48 -16.14
C LYS A 6 -1.31 -3.99 -16.39
N ASN A 7 -0.24 -3.27 -16.63
CA ASN A 7 -0.30 -1.84 -16.93
C ASN A 7 0.78 -1.45 -17.94
N ASN A 8 0.41 -0.72 -18.98
CA ASN A 8 1.32 -0.24 -20.03
C ASN A 8 2.22 -1.34 -20.63
N GLY A 9 1.72 -2.56 -20.75
CA GLY A 9 2.46 -3.71 -21.30
C GLY A 9 3.38 -4.42 -20.30
N TYR A 10 3.40 -4.00 -19.04
CA TYR A 10 4.14 -4.67 -17.97
C TYR A 10 3.22 -5.53 -17.10
N ASN A 11 3.71 -6.69 -16.71
CA ASN A 11 3.13 -7.51 -15.66
C ASN A 11 3.69 -7.02 -14.31
N ILE A 12 2.83 -6.62 -13.42
CA ILE A 12 3.21 -6.05 -12.14
C ILE A 12 2.66 -6.92 -11.02
N VAL A 13 3.51 -7.23 -10.07
CA VAL A 13 3.18 -7.95 -8.84
C VAL A 13 3.57 -7.08 -7.65
N MET A 14 2.63 -6.84 -6.76
CA MET A 14 2.84 -6.08 -5.53
C MET A 14 2.58 -6.98 -4.34
N ASP A 15 3.54 -7.08 -3.42
CA ASP A 15 3.29 -7.64 -2.10
C ASP A 15 2.72 -6.56 -1.19
N VAL A 16 1.47 -6.76 -0.76
CA VAL A 16 0.70 -5.76 0.00
C VAL A 16 1.31 -5.48 1.36
N ASN A 17 1.95 -6.48 1.97
CA ASN A 17 2.45 -6.37 3.34
C ASN A 17 3.85 -5.74 3.40
N SER A 18 4.76 -6.10 2.48
CA SER A 18 6.08 -5.47 2.38
C SER A 18 6.05 -4.14 1.64
N GLY A 19 5.06 -3.95 0.74
CA GLY A 19 5.00 -2.82 -0.19
C GLY A 19 5.95 -2.95 -1.39
N SER A 20 6.60 -4.10 -1.57
CA SER A 20 7.48 -4.36 -2.71
C SER A 20 6.68 -4.46 -4.01
N VAL A 21 7.24 -3.91 -5.09
CA VAL A 21 6.63 -3.94 -6.42
C VAL A 21 7.64 -4.54 -7.39
N HIS A 22 7.24 -5.59 -8.09
CA HIS A 22 8.06 -6.33 -9.04
C HIS A 22 7.46 -6.23 -10.44
N ILE A 23 8.32 -6.03 -11.44
CA ILE A 23 7.97 -6.24 -12.85
C ILE A 23 8.45 -7.64 -13.20
N VAL A 24 7.53 -8.47 -13.66
CA VAL A 24 7.78 -9.90 -13.92
C VAL A 24 7.44 -10.27 -15.35
N ASP A 25 7.95 -11.36 -15.83
CA ASP A 25 7.59 -11.93 -17.12
C ASP A 25 6.23 -12.64 -17.10
N ASP A 26 5.80 -13.17 -18.24
CA ASP A 26 4.51 -13.84 -18.36
C ASP A 26 4.48 -15.15 -17.57
N VAL A 27 5.60 -15.88 -17.49
CA VAL A 27 5.66 -17.16 -16.76
C VAL A 27 5.47 -16.94 -15.28
N VAL A 28 6.24 -16.05 -14.68
CA VAL A 28 6.11 -15.69 -13.25
C VAL A 28 4.70 -15.15 -12.97
N TYR A 29 4.18 -14.27 -13.84
CA TYR A 29 2.84 -13.70 -13.67
C TYR A 29 1.75 -14.75 -13.63
N ASP A 30 1.84 -15.77 -14.47
CA ASP A 30 0.81 -16.81 -14.56
C ASP A 30 0.89 -17.83 -13.41
N VAL A 31 2.09 -18.10 -12.87
CA VAL A 31 2.27 -19.14 -11.85
C VAL A 31 2.27 -18.61 -10.41
N ILE A 32 2.48 -17.32 -10.19
CA ILE A 32 2.77 -16.74 -8.87
C ILE A 32 1.66 -16.94 -7.84
N HIS A 33 0.39 -16.92 -8.23
CA HIS A 33 -0.72 -17.15 -7.29
C HIS A 33 -0.75 -18.58 -6.74
N LEU A 34 -0.40 -19.55 -7.57
CA LEU A 34 -0.33 -20.92 -7.12
C LEU A 34 0.90 -21.15 -6.25
N ALA A 35 2.03 -20.53 -6.62
CA ALA A 35 3.23 -20.53 -5.79
C ALA A 35 2.96 -19.88 -4.42
N GLU A 36 2.20 -18.75 -4.35
CA GLU A 36 1.79 -18.12 -3.07
C GLU A 36 1.06 -19.11 -2.17
N GLN A 37 0.10 -19.86 -2.71
CA GLN A 37 -0.68 -20.81 -1.92
C GLN A 37 0.21 -21.92 -1.33
N LEU A 38 1.13 -22.45 -2.12
CA LEU A 38 2.04 -23.51 -1.71
C LEU A 38 3.06 -23.03 -0.67
N VAL A 39 3.67 -21.87 -0.92
CA VAL A 39 4.67 -21.26 -0.02
C VAL A 39 4.03 -20.85 1.30
N SER A 40 2.83 -20.28 1.29
CA SER A 40 2.06 -19.96 2.49
C SER A 40 1.64 -21.21 3.26
N GLY A 41 1.47 -22.34 2.56
CA GLY A 41 1.28 -23.66 3.17
C GLY A 41 2.55 -24.31 3.70
N GLY A 42 3.71 -23.64 3.60
CA GLY A 42 5.00 -24.10 4.12
C GLY A 42 5.83 -24.93 3.14
N ILE A 43 5.40 -25.06 1.88
CA ILE A 43 6.14 -25.79 0.82
C ILE A 43 7.09 -24.81 0.14
N ARG A 44 8.40 -25.04 0.27
CA ARG A 44 9.46 -24.19 -0.29
C ARG A 44 10.50 -24.95 -1.11
N ASP A 45 10.23 -26.20 -1.43
CA ASP A 45 11.08 -27.02 -2.28
C ASP A 45 10.75 -26.76 -3.75
N VAL A 46 11.75 -26.38 -4.54
CA VAL A 46 11.62 -25.97 -5.95
C VAL A 46 10.91 -27.05 -6.75
N ASP A 47 11.39 -28.30 -6.66
CA ASP A 47 10.87 -29.39 -7.48
C ASP A 47 9.41 -29.71 -7.12
N THR A 48 9.06 -29.65 -5.83
CA THR A 48 7.69 -29.85 -5.34
C THR A 48 6.76 -28.73 -5.81
N VAL A 49 7.19 -27.46 -5.73
CA VAL A 49 6.38 -26.32 -6.19
C VAL A 49 6.20 -26.37 -7.70
N THR A 50 7.28 -26.63 -8.46
CA THR A 50 7.23 -26.75 -9.93
C THR A 50 6.25 -27.84 -10.37
N ALA A 51 6.37 -29.04 -9.82
CA ALA A 51 5.48 -30.16 -10.15
C ALA A 51 4.00 -29.85 -9.79
N ALA A 52 3.74 -29.18 -8.68
CA ALA A 52 2.39 -28.80 -8.28
C ALA A 52 1.79 -27.72 -9.21
N VAL A 53 2.60 -26.74 -9.62
CA VAL A 53 2.21 -25.69 -10.57
C VAL A 53 1.85 -26.31 -11.92
N GLU A 54 2.68 -27.19 -12.46
CA GLU A 54 2.45 -27.87 -13.74
C GLU A 54 1.20 -28.79 -13.70
N ALA A 55 0.95 -29.43 -12.56
CA ALA A 55 -0.20 -30.31 -12.39
C ALA A 55 -1.54 -29.54 -12.33
N CYS A 56 -1.52 -28.31 -11.84
CA CYS A 56 -2.74 -27.51 -11.63
C CYS A 56 -3.15 -26.66 -12.83
N GLN A 57 -2.23 -26.30 -13.71
CA GLN A 57 -2.48 -25.42 -14.86
C GLN A 57 -2.01 -26.05 -16.16
N LYS A 58 -2.81 -25.89 -17.22
CA LYS A 58 -2.33 -26.13 -18.60
C LYS A 58 -1.44 -24.94 -19.01
N LEU A 59 -0.19 -25.00 -18.59
CA LEU A 59 0.80 -24.02 -18.98
C LEU A 59 1.27 -24.30 -20.41
N THR A 60 1.54 -23.25 -21.15
CA THR A 60 2.16 -23.32 -22.49
C THR A 60 3.68 -23.25 -22.43
N TYR A 61 4.23 -23.14 -21.22
CA TYR A 61 5.65 -23.02 -20.93
C TYR A 61 6.32 -24.39 -20.78
N SER A 62 7.60 -24.45 -21.05
CA SER A 62 8.41 -25.64 -20.82
C SER A 62 8.65 -25.87 -19.33
N HIS A 63 9.01 -27.09 -18.95
CA HIS A 63 9.39 -27.42 -17.56
C HIS A 63 10.52 -26.51 -17.04
N ASP A 64 11.51 -26.24 -17.87
CA ASP A 64 12.67 -25.42 -17.47
C ASP A 64 12.27 -23.96 -17.21
N GLU A 65 11.37 -23.38 -18.02
CA GLU A 65 10.85 -22.02 -17.83
C GLU A 65 10.04 -21.91 -16.52
N VAL A 66 9.18 -22.88 -16.25
CA VAL A 66 8.38 -22.92 -15.01
C VAL A 66 9.30 -23.08 -13.79
N ARG A 67 10.31 -23.94 -13.89
CA ARG A 67 11.24 -24.17 -12.81
C ARG A 67 12.08 -22.92 -12.49
N GLU A 68 12.58 -22.22 -13.50
CA GLU A 68 13.33 -20.97 -13.34
C GLU A 68 12.45 -19.90 -12.67
N ALA A 69 11.19 -19.74 -13.11
CA ALA A 69 10.23 -18.82 -12.50
C ALA A 69 9.95 -19.17 -11.02
N VAL A 70 9.82 -20.45 -10.69
CA VAL A 70 9.62 -20.91 -9.30
C VAL A 70 10.86 -20.65 -8.45
N GLU A 71 12.06 -20.86 -8.97
CA GLU A 71 13.32 -20.56 -8.27
C GLU A 71 13.39 -19.07 -7.92
N GLU A 72 13.13 -18.17 -8.87
CA GLU A 72 13.09 -16.73 -8.64
C GLU A 72 12.04 -16.31 -7.61
N ILE A 73 10.82 -16.84 -7.70
CA ILE A 73 9.75 -16.60 -6.72
C ILE A 73 10.17 -17.01 -5.31
N LEU A 74 10.79 -18.18 -5.17
CA LEU A 74 11.23 -18.69 -3.88
C LEU A 74 12.39 -17.90 -3.29
N GLU A 75 13.30 -17.40 -4.12
CA GLU A 75 14.39 -16.50 -3.71
C GLU A 75 13.81 -15.18 -3.15
N LEU A 76 12.89 -14.53 -3.87
CA LEU A 76 12.20 -13.31 -3.40
C LEU A 76 11.40 -13.54 -2.12
N ALA A 77 10.80 -14.73 -1.95
CA ALA A 77 10.09 -15.08 -0.72
C ALA A 77 11.05 -15.33 0.45
N GLN A 78 12.24 -15.85 0.20
CA GLN A 78 13.29 -16.03 1.21
C GLN A 78 13.86 -14.68 1.67
N ASP A 79 13.98 -13.72 0.77
CA ASP A 79 14.45 -12.36 1.05
C ASP A 79 13.39 -11.48 1.75
N ASN A 80 12.22 -12.02 2.03
CA ASN A 80 11.07 -11.32 2.64
C ASN A 80 10.60 -10.08 1.86
N VAL A 81 10.68 -10.13 0.53
CA VAL A 81 10.14 -9.11 -0.37
C VAL A 81 8.91 -9.61 -1.15
N LEU A 82 8.59 -10.91 -1.01
CA LEU A 82 7.43 -11.55 -1.60
C LEU A 82 6.78 -12.52 -0.60
N PHE A 83 5.44 -12.64 -0.61
CA PHE A 83 4.63 -13.48 0.28
C PHE A 83 4.85 -13.19 1.78
N THR A 84 5.05 -11.92 2.11
CA THR A 84 5.31 -11.48 3.47
C THR A 84 4.08 -11.60 4.36
N GLU A 85 4.31 -11.82 5.66
CA GLU A 85 3.24 -11.88 6.66
C GLU A 85 2.72 -10.49 7.01
N ASP A 86 1.41 -10.38 7.30
CA ASP A 86 0.84 -9.17 7.86
C ASP A 86 1.19 -9.05 9.35
N ILE A 87 2.27 -8.34 9.63
CA ILE A 87 2.72 -8.08 11.00
C ILE A 87 1.74 -7.19 11.79
N TYR A 88 0.83 -6.50 11.12
CA TYR A 88 -0.14 -5.58 11.74
C TYR A 88 -1.49 -6.23 12.04
N GLU A 89 -1.82 -7.39 11.47
CA GLU A 89 -3.10 -8.08 11.65
C GLU A 89 -3.46 -8.24 13.14
N LYS A 90 -2.49 -8.66 13.96
CA LYS A 90 -2.67 -8.82 15.41
C LYS A 90 -3.00 -7.52 16.16
N TYR A 91 -2.74 -6.36 15.55
CA TYR A 91 -3.01 -5.05 16.15
C TYR A 91 -4.32 -4.41 15.68
N ILE A 92 -5.03 -4.99 14.70
CA ILE A 92 -6.27 -4.44 14.13
C ILE A 92 -7.33 -4.20 15.21
N GLY A 93 -7.47 -5.12 16.17
CA GLY A 93 -8.36 -4.98 17.32
C GLY A 93 -8.04 -3.75 18.18
N ASN A 94 -6.77 -3.42 18.34
CA ASN A 94 -6.31 -2.29 19.14
C ASN A 94 -6.57 -0.94 18.46
N PHE A 95 -6.58 -0.88 17.12
CA PHE A 95 -6.89 0.37 16.39
C PHE A 95 -8.31 0.85 16.66
N LYS A 96 -9.28 -0.05 16.81
CA LYS A 96 -10.67 0.29 17.12
C LYS A 96 -10.88 0.76 18.57
N GLN A 97 -9.96 0.41 19.48
CA GLN A 97 -10.06 0.74 20.90
C GLN A 97 -9.22 1.96 21.29
N ARG A 98 -8.38 2.49 20.40
CA ARG A 98 -7.60 3.69 20.73
C ARG A 98 -8.50 4.89 20.87
N GLN A 99 -8.37 5.61 22.00
CA GLN A 99 -8.96 6.95 22.12
C GLN A 99 -8.42 7.82 20.98
N THR A 100 -9.35 8.35 20.19
CA THR A 100 -9.01 9.25 19.09
C THR A 100 -8.60 10.59 19.70
N VAL A 101 -7.30 10.88 19.70
CA VAL A 101 -6.78 12.19 20.07
C VAL A 101 -6.45 13.00 18.84
N VAL A 102 -6.72 14.28 18.87
CA VAL A 102 -6.37 15.20 17.78
C VAL A 102 -4.87 15.49 17.89
N LYS A 103 -4.12 15.13 16.86
CA LYS A 103 -2.66 15.30 16.84
C LYS A 103 -2.20 16.56 16.13
N ALA A 104 -2.97 17.05 15.18
CA ALA A 104 -2.68 18.22 14.38
C ALA A 104 -3.97 18.81 13.81
N LEU A 105 -3.92 20.10 13.47
CA LEU A 105 -4.94 20.79 12.71
C LEU A 105 -4.30 21.38 11.46
N CYS A 106 -5.02 21.31 10.36
CA CYS A 106 -4.72 22.05 9.15
C CYS A 106 -5.65 23.26 9.09
N LEU A 107 -5.11 24.46 9.19
CA LEU A 107 -5.85 25.70 9.20
C LEU A 107 -5.68 26.44 7.89
N HIS A 108 -6.78 26.68 7.18
CA HIS A 108 -6.82 27.55 6.01
C HIS A 108 -6.96 29.00 6.49
N ILE A 109 -5.84 29.65 6.74
CA ILE A 109 -5.82 30.99 7.32
C ILE A 109 -6.22 32.08 6.33
N ALA A 110 -6.09 31.81 5.04
CA ALA A 110 -6.44 32.74 3.98
C ALA A 110 -7.02 31.98 2.76
N HIS A 111 -8.13 32.45 2.24
CA HIS A 111 -8.68 32.14 0.93
C HIS A 111 -8.48 33.35 0.01
N ASP A 112 -7.25 33.83 -0.06
CA ASP A 112 -6.84 34.95 -0.88
C ASP A 112 -5.39 34.74 -1.31
N CYS A 113 -5.19 34.51 -2.60
CA CYS A 113 -3.89 34.20 -3.17
C CYS A 113 -3.64 35.10 -4.39
N ASN A 114 -2.39 35.50 -4.58
CA ASN A 114 -1.96 36.28 -5.73
C ASN A 114 -1.26 35.42 -6.81
N LEU A 115 -1.32 34.08 -6.70
CA LEU A 115 -0.79 33.14 -7.66
C LEU A 115 -1.93 32.46 -8.42
N ALA A 116 -1.67 32.09 -9.67
CA ALA A 116 -2.60 31.33 -10.54
C ALA A 116 -1.97 29.98 -10.93
N CYS A 117 -1.76 29.11 -9.96
CA CYS A 117 -1.16 27.80 -10.20
C CYS A 117 -2.15 26.86 -10.90
N GLN A 118 -1.80 26.32 -12.05
CA GLN A 118 -2.67 25.41 -12.83
C GLN A 118 -3.07 24.13 -12.06
N TYR A 119 -2.31 23.74 -11.06
CA TYR A 119 -2.57 22.56 -10.19
C TYR A 119 -3.15 22.96 -8.82
N CYS A 120 -3.69 24.17 -8.69
CA CYS A 120 -4.18 24.65 -7.41
C CYS A 120 -5.48 23.94 -7.00
N PHE A 121 -5.43 23.16 -5.93
CA PHE A 121 -6.63 22.51 -5.37
C PHE A 121 -7.61 23.50 -4.72
N ALA A 122 -7.17 24.73 -4.45
CA ALA A 122 -7.95 25.80 -3.80
C ALA A 122 -8.47 26.84 -4.81
N GLU A 123 -8.66 26.47 -6.09
CA GLU A 123 -9.23 27.33 -7.13
C GLU A 123 -8.61 28.73 -7.16
N GLU A 124 -7.28 28.78 -7.31
CA GLU A 124 -6.50 30.03 -7.29
C GLU A 124 -6.63 30.85 -5.98
N GLY A 125 -6.93 30.17 -4.88
CA GLY A 125 -7.06 30.76 -3.56
C GLY A 125 -8.46 31.26 -3.20
N GLU A 126 -9.42 31.13 -4.09
CA GLU A 126 -10.79 31.58 -3.83
C GLU A 126 -11.68 30.56 -3.14
N TYR A 127 -11.26 29.34 -3.02
CA TYR A 127 -11.95 28.19 -2.43
C TYR A 127 -13.47 28.31 -2.39
N HIS A 128 -14.16 27.77 -3.42
CA HIS A 128 -15.60 27.93 -3.66
C HIS A 128 -16.02 29.38 -3.96
N GLY A 129 -15.17 30.17 -4.62
CA GLY A 129 -15.51 31.51 -5.12
C GLY A 129 -15.60 32.57 -4.01
N ARG A 130 -15.00 32.34 -2.85
CA ARG A 130 -15.02 33.29 -1.75
C ARG A 130 -13.60 33.64 -1.26
N ARG A 131 -13.20 34.89 -1.46
CA ARG A 131 -11.99 35.44 -0.82
C ARG A 131 -12.30 35.80 0.63
N ALA A 132 -11.51 35.29 1.56
CA ALA A 132 -11.68 35.54 2.97
C ALA A 132 -10.39 35.27 3.77
N LEU A 133 -10.25 35.94 4.90
CA LEU A 133 -9.25 35.63 5.91
C LEU A 133 -9.91 35.00 7.11
N MET A 134 -9.20 34.09 7.78
CA MET A 134 -9.65 33.51 9.03
C MET A 134 -9.67 34.61 10.10
N SER A 135 -10.77 34.71 10.85
CA SER A 135 -10.81 35.64 11.99
C SER A 135 -9.98 35.08 13.17
N PHE A 136 -9.51 35.97 14.01
CA PHE A 136 -8.77 35.61 15.23
C PHE A 136 -9.61 34.66 16.12
N GLU A 137 -10.90 34.92 16.24
CA GLU A 137 -11.82 34.11 17.06
C GLU A 137 -11.92 32.66 16.55
N VAL A 138 -11.95 32.46 15.22
CA VAL A 138 -11.96 31.12 14.62
C VAL A 138 -10.63 30.42 14.86
N GLY A 139 -9.52 31.08 14.61
CA GLY A 139 -8.18 30.55 14.90
C GLY A 139 -7.99 30.18 16.36
N LYS A 140 -8.41 31.06 17.28
CA LYS A 140 -8.36 30.78 18.71
C LYS A 140 -9.20 29.55 19.10
N LYS A 141 -10.44 29.45 18.62
CA LYS A 141 -11.30 28.28 18.87
C LYS A 141 -10.71 27.01 18.35
N ALA A 142 -10.06 27.02 17.19
CA ALA A 142 -9.39 25.85 16.61
C ALA A 142 -8.22 25.40 17.51
N LEU A 143 -7.43 26.33 18.03
CA LEU A 143 -6.33 26.01 18.96
C LEU A 143 -6.87 25.52 20.31
N ASP A 144 -7.92 26.14 20.86
CA ASP A 144 -8.55 25.70 22.10
C ASP A 144 -9.08 24.24 21.92
N PHE A 145 -9.70 23.94 20.76
CA PHE A 145 -10.15 22.59 20.42
C PHE A 145 -8.97 21.61 20.36
N LEU A 146 -7.85 21.97 19.70
CA LEU A 146 -6.67 21.12 19.63
C LEU A 146 -6.16 20.80 21.04
N VAL A 147 -5.98 21.82 21.88
CA VAL A 147 -5.48 21.64 23.24
C VAL A 147 -6.40 20.74 24.06
N ALA A 148 -7.72 20.98 23.99
CA ALA A 148 -8.70 20.21 24.75
C ALA A 148 -8.78 18.73 24.31
N ASN A 149 -8.43 18.40 23.05
CA ASN A 149 -8.61 17.07 22.47
C ASN A 149 -7.30 16.36 22.12
N SER A 150 -6.14 16.92 22.42
CA SER A 150 -4.84 16.33 22.08
C SER A 150 -4.35 15.27 23.08
N GLY A 151 -5.07 15.09 24.18
CA GLY A 151 -4.71 14.15 25.26
C GLY A 151 -3.48 14.61 26.06
N SER A 152 -3.04 13.77 27.00
CA SER A 152 -1.82 14.03 27.77
C SER A 152 -0.60 13.68 26.91
N ARG A 153 -0.09 14.62 26.12
CA ARG A 153 1.27 14.53 25.57
C ARG A 153 2.21 15.25 26.53
N VAL A 154 2.96 14.45 27.26
CA VAL A 154 4.23 14.93 27.83
C VAL A 154 5.26 14.73 26.73
N ASN A 155 5.73 15.81 26.15
CA ASN A 155 6.93 15.80 25.30
C ASN A 155 8.16 15.74 26.19
#